data_637df255f638f8ff0c8e8750ccbc817a
#
_entry.id   637df255f638f8ff0c8e8750ccbc817a
#
_cell.length_a   1.000
_cell.length_b   1.000
_cell.length_c   1.000
_cell.angle_alpha   90.00
_cell.angle_beta   90.00
_cell.angle_gamma   90.00
#
_symmetry.space_group_name_H-M   'P 1'
#
loop_
_entity.id
_entity.type
_entity.pdbx_description
1 polymer ?
#
loop_
_entity_poly.entity_id
_entity_poly.type
_entity_poly.pdbx_seq_one_letter_code
_entity_poly.pdbx_strand_id
1 'polypeptide(L)'
;MQFSQIAFFLSINRTLALILYARQTMSSENPTLTEKLATAIADGILDGTFKPGTHLDEVSLAHQHGVSRTPVREALRQLTTSGLIDMRPRRGAVVSKATQEQVESLFVAMAKMEATCTRLCALSMTPVERRRLQARHEAMTELAGSGDPDAYSNANVAFHSAIYAGARNVLLAEFAMGLRRRVGPFRRAQFRMAGRLARSNQEHDAVVRAILAGDASAAHAAMLHHVSLVEDAFEAFAAINAA
;
A
#
# COMPACT_ATOMS: atom_id res chain seq x y z
N MET A 1 2.85 -44.87 -3.59
CA MET A 1 3.18 -44.19 -2.31
C MET A 1 3.86 -42.81 -2.48
N GLN A 2 4.53 -42.49 -3.57
CA GLN A 2 5.24 -41.18 -3.75
C GLN A 2 4.31 -39.95 -3.93
N PHE A 3 3.14 -40.11 -4.56
CA PHE A 3 2.20 -39.00 -4.79
C PHE A 3 1.56 -38.44 -3.50
N SER A 4 1.38 -39.27 -2.46
CA SER A 4 0.81 -38.86 -1.19
C SER A 4 1.77 -37.97 -0.36
N GLN A 5 3.07 -38.20 -0.44
CA GLN A 5 4.08 -37.40 0.27
C GLN A 5 4.25 -36.01 -0.36
N ILE A 6 4.18 -35.89 -1.68
CA ILE A 6 4.28 -34.60 -2.37
C ILE A 6 3.05 -33.74 -2.06
N ALA A 7 1.86 -34.32 -2.04
CA ALA A 7 0.63 -33.61 -1.69
C ALA A 7 0.62 -33.14 -0.22
N PHE A 8 1.19 -33.94 0.70
CA PHE A 8 1.33 -33.58 2.10
C PHE A 8 2.38 -32.48 2.33
N PHE A 9 3.53 -32.51 1.64
CA PHE A 9 4.56 -31.46 1.70
C PHE A 9 4.05 -30.13 1.11
N LEU A 10 3.29 -30.16 0.01
CA LEU A 10 2.68 -28.98 -0.58
C LEU A 10 1.59 -28.38 0.33
N SER A 11 0.86 -29.21 1.07
CA SER A 11 -0.15 -28.75 2.05
C SER A 11 0.48 -28.07 3.25
N ILE A 12 1.58 -28.61 3.82
CA ILE A 12 2.29 -28.03 4.96
C ILE A 12 2.96 -26.72 4.58
N ASN A 13 3.62 -26.64 3.44
CA ASN A 13 4.22 -25.40 2.95
C ASN A 13 3.17 -24.31 2.66
N ARG A 14 2.00 -24.69 2.17
CA ARG A 14 0.88 -23.78 1.97
C ARG A 14 0.33 -23.21 3.28
N THR A 15 0.23 -24.04 4.31
CA THR A 15 -0.25 -23.62 5.64
C THR A 15 0.80 -22.76 6.36
N LEU A 16 2.07 -23.11 6.28
CA LEU A 16 3.17 -22.31 6.84
C LEU A 16 3.32 -20.96 6.11
N ALA A 17 3.23 -20.94 4.78
CA ALA A 17 3.25 -19.70 4.01
C ALA A 17 2.05 -18.80 4.35
N LEU A 18 0.85 -19.37 4.54
CA LEU A 18 -0.34 -18.65 4.98
C LEU A 18 -0.21 -18.14 6.43
N ILE A 19 0.40 -18.90 7.32
CA ILE A 19 0.64 -18.48 8.72
C ILE A 19 1.71 -17.41 8.79
N LEU A 20 2.80 -17.52 8.03
CA LEU A 20 3.84 -16.50 7.93
C LEU A 20 3.30 -15.23 7.26
N TYR A 21 2.48 -15.38 6.23
CA TYR A 21 1.75 -14.30 5.57
C TYR A 21 0.77 -13.61 6.53
N ALA A 22 -0.04 -14.37 7.27
CA ALA A 22 -0.94 -13.84 8.28
C ALA A 22 -0.20 -13.12 9.42
N ARG A 23 0.95 -13.63 9.85
CA ARG A 23 1.81 -12.96 10.84
C ARG A 23 2.41 -11.65 10.32
N GLN A 24 2.78 -11.57 9.05
CA GLN A 24 3.29 -10.34 8.42
C GLN A 24 2.19 -9.30 8.18
N THR A 25 0.93 -9.74 7.96
CA THR A 25 -0.23 -8.84 7.78
C THR A 25 -0.89 -8.44 9.11
N MET A 26 -0.60 -9.14 10.21
CA MET A 26 -1.03 -8.78 11.57
C MET A 26 0.02 -7.95 12.32
N SER A 27 0.92 -7.27 11.60
CA SER A 27 1.86 -6.31 12.18
C SER A 27 1.08 -5.17 12.84
N SER A 28 1.16 -5.14 14.15
CA SER A 28 0.74 -4.14 15.15
C SER A 28 -0.22 -3.04 14.68
N GLU A 29 -1.32 -2.87 15.40
CA GLU A 29 -2.27 -1.76 15.25
C GLU A 29 -1.61 -0.36 15.37
N ASN A 30 -0.35 -0.29 15.82
CA ASN A 30 0.43 0.94 15.89
C ASN A 30 1.68 0.86 15.00
N PRO A 31 1.89 1.85 14.12
CA PRO A 31 3.09 1.92 13.28
C PRO A 31 4.35 2.02 14.15
N THR A 32 5.38 1.27 13.77
CA THR A 32 6.70 1.32 14.40
C THR A 32 7.33 2.70 14.31
N LEU A 33 8.31 2.99 15.16
CA LEU A 33 9.07 4.24 15.09
C LEU A 33 9.70 4.45 13.70
N THR A 34 10.23 3.40 13.10
CA THR A 34 10.82 3.43 11.74
C THR A 34 9.78 3.80 10.69
N GLU A 35 8.56 3.23 10.77
CA GLU A 35 7.47 3.56 9.85
C GLU A 35 6.97 4.99 10.02
N LYS A 36 6.88 5.48 11.26
CA LYS A 36 6.56 6.90 11.55
C LYS A 36 7.59 7.84 10.95
N LEU A 37 8.87 7.53 11.09
CA LEU A 37 9.96 8.32 10.51
C LEU A 37 9.93 8.28 8.98
N ALA A 38 9.76 7.10 8.39
CA ALA A 38 9.64 6.97 6.94
C ALA A 38 8.46 7.77 6.40
N THR A 39 7.33 7.77 7.13
CA THR A 39 6.16 8.58 6.80
C THR A 39 6.49 10.08 6.85
N ALA A 40 7.05 10.57 7.95
CA ALA A 40 7.36 12.00 8.12
C ALA A 40 8.36 12.50 7.07
N ILE A 41 9.39 11.70 6.77
CA ILE A 41 10.38 12.05 5.73
C ILE A 41 9.74 12.03 4.33
N ALA A 42 8.91 11.02 4.02
CA ALA A 42 8.21 10.95 2.76
C ALA A 42 7.27 12.15 2.55
N ASP A 43 6.54 12.52 3.58
CA ASP A 43 5.66 13.69 3.57
C ASP A 43 6.45 14.97 3.28
N GLY A 44 7.61 15.17 3.94
CA GLY A 44 8.48 16.33 3.69
C GLY A 44 9.13 16.34 2.29
N ILE A 45 9.24 15.19 1.63
CA ILE A 45 9.65 15.12 0.22
C ILE A 45 8.49 15.51 -0.70
N LEU A 46 7.29 14.99 -0.44
CA LEU A 46 6.11 15.19 -1.28
C LEU A 46 5.52 16.61 -1.16
N ASP A 47 5.66 17.26 -0.01
CA ASP A 47 5.25 18.65 0.21
C ASP A 47 6.33 19.69 -0.19
N GLY A 48 7.51 19.22 -0.63
CA GLY A 48 8.61 20.07 -1.09
C GLY A 48 9.52 20.62 0.00
N THR A 49 9.30 20.28 1.27
CA THR A 49 10.23 20.63 2.39
C THR A 49 11.64 20.09 2.09
N PHE A 50 11.72 18.85 1.59
CA PHE A 50 12.96 18.26 1.10
C PHE A 50 12.96 18.25 -0.44
N LYS A 51 13.58 19.23 -1.05
CA LYS A 51 13.63 19.36 -2.52
C LYS A 51 14.42 18.22 -3.18
N PRO A 52 14.10 17.83 -4.45
CA PRO A 52 14.88 16.88 -5.22
C PRO A 52 16.37 17.23 -5.26
N GLY A 53 17.22 16.25 -4.94
CA GLY A 53 18.67 16.43 -4.83
C GLY A 53 19.17 16.84 -3.45
N THR A 54 18.29 17.13 -2.50
CA THR A 54 18.67 17.41 -1.11
C THR A 54 19.31 16.18 -0.46
N HIS A 55 20.44 16.39 0.21
CA HIS A 55 21.07 15.36 1.04
C HIS A 55 20.34 15.26 2.37
N LEU A 56 19.91 14.05 2.73
CA LEU A 56 19.23 13.74 3.98
C LEU A 56 20.25 13.19 5.00
N ASP A 57 20.70 14.05 5.91
CA ASP A 57 21.69 13.68 6.90
C ASP A 57 21.07 12.89 8.06
N GLU A 58 21.57 11.67 8.31
CA GLU A 58 21.07 10.79 9.37
C GLU A 58 21.17 11.41 10.77
N VAL A 59 22.22 12.23 11.03
CA VAL A 59 22.44 12.84 12.34
C VAL A 59 21.45 13.96 12.57
N SER A 60 21.28 14.82 11.57
CA SER A 60 20.32 15.93 11.62
C SER A 60 18.88 15.43 11.78
N LEU A 61 18.48 14.41 10.99
CA LEU A 61 17.16 13.81 11.10
C LEU A 61 16.95 13.13 12.47
N ALA A 62 17.96 12.42 12.99
CA ALA A 62 17.89 11.81 14.31
C ALA A 62 17.69 12.87 15.42
N HIS A 63 18.41 13.96 15.34
CA HIS A 63 18.26 15.08 16.27
C HIS A 63 16.87 15.74 16.14
N GLN A 64 16.42 16.03 14.92
CA GLN A 64 15.11 16.64 14.65
C GLN A 64 13.94 15.82 15.21
N HIS A 65 14.04 14.50 15.13
CA HIS A 65 12.98 13.59 15.58
C HIS A 65 13.20 13.04 17.01
N GLY A 66 14.26 13.43 17.71
CA GLY A 66 14.55 12.98 19.08
C GLY A 66 14.84 11.48 19.20
N VAL A 67 15.48 10.88 18.20
CA VAL A 67 15.73 9.44 18.11
C VAL A 67 17.20 9.12 17.84
N SER A 68 17.58 7.83 17.93
CA SER A 68 18.90 7.39 17.50
C SER A 68 19.00 7.28 15.98
N ARG A 69 20.22 7.16 15.43
CA ARG A 69 20.48 7.06 13.99
C ARG A 69 19.93 5.78 13.34
N THR A 70 19.85 4.69 14.09
CA THR A 70 19.42 3.38 13.58
C THR A 70 18.03 3.41 12.94
N PRO A 71 16.95 3.85 13.62
CA PRO A 71 15.62 3.90 13.02
C PRO A 71 15.55 4.90 11.85
N VAL A 72 16.34 5.96 11.85
CA VAL A 72 16.42 6.91 10.72
C VAL A 72 17.01 6.20 9.49
N ARG A 73 18.12 5.48 9.65
CA ARG A 73 18.77 4.75 8.57
C ARG A 73 17.82 3.71 7.96
N GLU A 74 17.09 2.98 8.79
CA GLU A 74 16.11 2.00 8.31
C GLU A 74 14.91 2.68 7.61
N ALA A 75 14.44 3.82 8.10
CA ALA A 75 13.42 4.62 7.44
C ALA A 75 13.89 5.10 6.04
N LEU A 76 15.11 5.63 5.94
CA LEU A 76 15.70 6.04 4.67
C LEU A 76 15.85 4.86 3.70
N ARG A 77 16.24 3.67 4.20
CA ARG A 77 16.28 2.45 3.40
C ARG A 77 14.91 2.03 2.88
N GLN A 78 13.86 2.11 3.71
CA GLN A 78 12.50 1.85 3.24
C GLN A 78 12.09 2.78 2.10
N LEU A 79 12.45 4.07 2.19
CA LEU A 79 12.12 5.06 1.18
C LEU A 79 12.89 4.89 -0.14
N THR A 80 14.02 4.18 -0.16
CA THR A 80 14.67 3.81 -1.43
C THR A 80 13.80 2.84 -2.25
N THR A 81 13.01 2.01 -1.59
CA THR A 81 12.12 1.06 -2.27
C THR A 81 11.01 1.77 -3.04
N SER A 82 10.53 2.92 -2.55
CA SER A 82 9.53 3.75 -3.24
C SER A 82 10.13 4.65 -4.34
N GLY A 83 11.46 4.73 -4.44
CA GLY A 83 12.14 5.63 -5.36
C GLY A 83 12.15 7.10 -4.92
N LEU A 84 11.68 7.42 -3.71
CA LEU A 84 11.75 8.78 -3.16
C LEU A 84 13.18 9.19 -2.78
N ILE A 85 14.05 8.21 -2.50
CA ILE A 85 15.42 8.42 -2.05
C ILE A 85 16.36 7.52 -2.85
N ASP A 86 17.49 8.08 -3.25
CA ASP A 86 18.65 7.37 -3.80
C ASP A 86 19.72 7.21 -2.71
N MET A 87 20.19 5.99 -2.46
CA MET A 87 21.41 5.77 -1.67
C MET A 87 22.63 5.88 -2.55
N ARG A 88 23.44 6.94 -2.37
CA ARG A 88 24.65 7.17 -3.18
C ARG A 88 25.91 6.82 -2.40
N PRO A 89 26.87 6.08 -3.01
CA PRO A 89 28.17 5.82 -2.37
C PRO A 89 28.82 7.13 -1.93
N ARG A 90 29.32 7.17 -0.70
CA ARG A 90 29.98 8.34 -0.07
C ARG A 90 29.12 9.60 0.11
N ARG A 91 27.90 9.64 -0.43
CA ARG A 91 26.98 10.78 -0.30
C ARG A 91 25.74 10.47 0.55
N GLY A 92 25.56 9.22 0.99
CA GLY A 92 24.41 8.82 1.80
C GLY A 92 23.07 8.91 1.07
N ALA A 93 22.01 9.24 1.79
CA ALA A 93 20.66 9.36 1.27
C ALA A 93 20.44 10.73 0.60
N VAL A 94 19.92 10.71 -0.62
CA VAL A 94 19.62 11.92 -1.41
C VAL A 94 18.19 11.83 -1.91
N VAL A 95 17.41 12.90 -1.82
CA VAL A 95 16.06 12.95 -2.39
C VAL A 95 16.14 12.72 -3.90
N SER A 96 15.42 11.72 -4.38
CA SER A 96 15.43 11.33 -5.77
C SER A 96 14.75 12.38 -6.66
N LYS A 97 15.14 12.40 -7.92
CA LYS A 97 14.44 13.13 -8.98
C LYS A 97 13.50 12.16 -9.71
N ALA A 98 12.57 11.55 -8.98
CA ALA A 98 11.58 10.68 -9.61
C ALA A 98 10.84 11.46 -10.71
N THR A 99 10.82 10.92 -11.92
CA THR A 99 10.06 11.52 -13.01
C THR A 99 8.59 11.15 -12.88
N GLN A 100 7.71 12.03 -13.36
CA GLN A 100 6.27 11.74 -13.41
C GLN A 100 6.01 10.40 -14.11
N GLU A 101 6.66 10.13 -15.23
CA GLU A 101 6.58 8.88 -15.99
C GLU A 101 6.90 7.63 -15.12
N GLN A 102 7.88 7.72 -14.21
CA GLN A 102 8.21 6.60 -13.31
C GLN A 102 7.10 6.35 -12.29
N VAL A 103 6.47 7.39 -11.78
CA VAL A 103 5.34 7.29 -10.84
C VAL A 103 4.12 6.73 -11.57
N GLU A 104 3.77 7.24 -12.75
CA GLU A 104 2.69 6.74 -13.61
C GLU A 104 2.87 5.24 -13.92
N SER A 105 4.09 4.84 -14.33
CA SER A 105 4.41 3.43 -14.60
C SER A 105 4.17 2.52 -13.37
N LEU A 106 4.47 3.02 -12.17
CA LEU A 106 4.19 2.28 -10.93
C LEU A 106 2.69 2.14 -10.67
N PHE A 107 1.90 3.20 -10.89
CA PHE A 107 0.43 3.15 -10.73
C PHE A 107 -0.22 2.22 -11.76
N VAL A 108 0.20 2.28 -13.02
CA VAL A 108 -0.28 1.36 -14.07
C VAL A 108 0.01 -0.10 -13.72
N ALA A 109 1.24 -0.41 -13.28
CA ALA A 109 1.60 -1.76 -12.87
C ALA A 109 0.77 -2.22 -11.66
N MET A 110 0.57 -1.35 -10.66
CA MET A 110 -0.25 -1.62 -9.50
C MET A 110 -1.71 -1.87 -9.88
N ALA A 111 -2.29 -1.02 -10.75
CA ALA A 111 -3.68 -1.14 -11.21
C ALA A 111 -3.94 -2.52 -11.84
N LYS A 112 -3.07 -2.98 -12.73
CA LYS A 112 -3.18 -4.29 -13.38
C LYS A 112 -3.05 -5.43 -12.40
N MET A 113 -2.11 -5.34 -11.47
CA MET A 113 -1.86 -6.37 -10.47
C MET A 113 -3.02 -6.47 -9.46
N GLU A 114 -3.47 -5.33 -8.92
CA GLU A 114 -4.59 -5.29 -7.98
C GLU A 114 -5.91 -5.75 -8.61
N ALA A 115 -6.19 -5.34 -9.84
CA ALA A 115 -7.39 -5.78 -10.57
C ALA A 115 -7.36 -7.30 -10.82
N THR A 116 -6.19 -7.88 -11.14
CA THR A 116 -6.03 -9.33 -11.30
C THR A 116 -6.27 -10.06 -9.98
N CYS A 117 -5.69 -9.59 -8.87
CA CYS A 117 -5.94 -10.16 -7.54
C CYS A 117 -7.43 -10.07 -7.16
N THR A 118 -8.08 -8.94 -7.44
CA THR A 118 -9.51 -8.72 -7.13
C THR A 118 -10.41 -9.63 -7.92
N ARG A 119 -10.11 -9.85 -9.21
CA ARG A 119 -10.80 -10.84 -10.05
C ARG A 119 -10.74 -12.24 -9.46
N LEU A 120 -9.53 -12.68 -9.08
CA LEU A 120 -9.33 -14.01 -8.48
C LEU A 120 -9.99 -14.10 -7.10
N CYS A 121 -9.94 -13.04 -6.32
CA CYS A 121 -10.59 -12.91 -5.02
C CYS A 121 -12.11 -13.14 -5.15
N ALA A 122 -12.77 -12.52 -6.14
CA ALA A 122 -14.19 -12.71 -6.39
C ALA A 122 -14.58 -14.18 -6.71
N LEU A 123 -13.66 -14.95 -7.29
CA LEU A 123 -13.86 -16.36 -7.61
C LEU A 123 -13.57 -17.30 -6.42
N SER A 124 -12.64 -16.92 -5.52
CA SER A 124 -12.03 -17.87 -4.57
C SER A 124 -12.38 -17.62 -3.11
N MET A 125 -12.87 -16.44 -2.74
CA MET A 125 -13.23 -16.14 -1.36
C MET A 125 -14.40 -16.98 -0.89
N THR A 126 -14.25 -17.54 0.31
CA THR A 126 -15.34 -18.22 1.02
C THR A 126 -16.39 -17.23 1.51
N PRO A 127 -17.63 -17.68 1.80
CA PRO A 127 -18.65 -16.80 2.37
C PRO A 127 -18.23 -16.10 3.66
N VAL A 128 -17.40 -16.73 4.49
CA VAL A 128 -16.87 -16.15 5.73
C VAL A 128 -15.91 -15.02 5.43
N GLU A 129 -15.01 -15.20 4.47
CA GLU A 129 -14.04 -14.17 4.07
C GLU A 129 -14.72 -12.97 3.42
N ARG A 130 -15.76 -13.20 2.60
CA ARG A 130 -16.59 -12.15 2.01
C ARG A 130 -17.25 -11.29 3.11
N ARG A 131 -17.86 -11.91 4.14
CA ARG A 131 -18.43 -11.17 5.28
C ARG A 131 -17.36 -10.36 6.03
N ARG A 132 -16.17 -10.90 6.23
CA ARG A 132 -15.05 -10.18 6.87
C ARG A 132 -14.57 -9.01 6.04
N LEU A 133 -14.52 -9.16 4.71
CA LEU A 133 -14.16 -8.06 3.81
C LEU A 133 -15.20 -6.94 3.87
N GLN A 134 -16.48 -7.30 3.85
CA GLN A 134 -17.59 -6.36 4.00
C GLN A 134 -17.50 -5.59 5.31
N ALA A 135 -17.32 -6.27 6.45
CA ALA A 135 -17.19 -5.62 7.76
C ALA A 135 -15.98 -4.67 7.83
N ARG A 136 -14.85 -5.02 7.17
CA ARG A 136 -13.70 -4.10 7.06
C ARG A 136 -14.05 -2.85 6.27
N HIS A 137 -14.79 -2.97 5.19
CA HIS A 137 -15.22 -1.84 4.39
C HIS A 137 -16.22 -0.95 5.14
N GLU A 138 -17.17 -1.54 5.89
CA GLU A 138 -18.10 -0.81 6.75
C GLU A 138 -17.35 0.02 7.81
N ALA A 139 -16.36 -0.56 8.48
CA ALA A 139 -15.49 0.17 9.42
C ALA A 139 -14.71 1.32 8.73
N MET A 140 -14.29 1.15 7.48
CA MET A 140 -13.65 2.24 6.72
C MET A 140 -14.62 3.38 6.40
N THR A 141 -15.91 3.13 6.31
CA THR A 141 -16.91 4.19 6.11
C THR A 141 -16.96 5.16 7.31
N GLU A 142 -16.88 4.63 8.53
CA GLU A 142 -16.79 5.43 9.75
C GLU A 142 -15.49 6.26 9.79
N LEU A 143 -14.35 5.64 9.42
CA LEU A 143 -13.07 6.34 9.34
C LEU A 143 -13.06 7.44 8.27
N ALA A 144 -13.70 7.21 7.12
CA ALA A 144 -13.84 8.25 6.10
C ALA A 144 -14.64 9.45 6.59
N GLY A 145 -15.64 9.22 7.46
CA GLY A 145 -16.43 10.26 8.11
C GLY A 145 -15.69 11.00 9.23
N SER A 146 -14.74 10.36 9.92
CA SER A 146 -13.96 10.99 10.99
C SER A 146 -12.94 12.01 10.49
N GLY A 147 -12.55 11.92 9.21
CA GLY A 147 -11.58 12.82 8.60
C GLY A 147 -10.12 12.56 9.00
N ASP A 148 -9.81 11.42 9.62
CA ASP A 148 -8.43 11.02 9.97
C ASP A 148 -7.77 10.27 8.79
N PRO A 149 -6.83 10.91 8.04
CA PRO A 149 -6.22 10.32 6.88
C PRO A 149 -5.27 9.15 7.21
N ASP A 150 -4.65 9.17 8.39
CA ASP A 150 -3.71 8.12 8.79
C ASP A 150 -4.46 6.86 9.23
N ALA A 151 -5.51 7.00 10.03
CA ALA A 151 -6.38 5.88 10.40
C ALA A 151 -7.03 5.24 9.16
N TYR A 152 -7.56 6.08 8.23
CA TYR A 152 -8.11 5.60 6.98
C TYR A 152 -7.07 4.89 6.11
N SER A 153 -5.86 5.45 5.98
CA SER A 153 -4.76 4.86 5.21
C SER A 153 -4.39 3.47 5.72
N ASN A 154 -4.32 3.29 7.04
CA ASN A 154 -4.02 2.00 7.66
C ASN A 154 -5.11 0.97 7.38
N ALA A 155 -6.38 1.34 7.56
CA ALA A 155 -7.53 0.49 7.24
C ALA A 155 -7.56 0.13 5.74
N ASN A 156 -7.23 1.08 4.87
CA ASN A 156 -7.13 0.89 3.43
C ASN A 156 -6.04 -0.14 3.06
N VAL A 157 -4.89 -0.12 3.73
CA VAL A 157 -3.86 -1.15 3.54
C VAL A 157 -4.38 -2.53 3.94
N ALA A 158 -5.06 -2.64 5.08
CA ALA A 158 -5.64 -3.90 5.56
C ALA A 158 -6.75 -4.43 4.63
N PHE A 159 -7.58 -3.54 4.08
CA PHE A 159 -8.62 -3.89 3.11
C PHE A 159 -8.04 -4.52 1.83
N HIS A 160 -7.10 -3.86 1.18
CA HIS A 160 -6.47 -4.38 -0.03
C HIS A 160 -5.67 -5.67 0.23
N SER A 161 -4.98 -5.76 1.38
CA SER A 161 -4.27 -6.98 1.77
C SER A 161 -5.21 -8.17 1.91
N ALA A 162 -6.43 -7.97 2.42
CA ALA A 162 -7.45 -9.02 2.48
C ALA A 162 -7.90 -9.49 1.10
N ILE A 163 -8.01 -8.57 0.14
CA ILE A 163 -8.31 -8.90 -1.28
C ILE A 163 -7.18 -9.73 -1.89
N TYR A 164 -5.91 -9.35 -1.68
CA TYR A 164 -4.77 -10.11 -2.23
C TYR A 164 -4.70 -11.52 -1.62
N ALA A 165 -4.92 -11.66 -0.31
CA ALA A 165 -4.99 -12.95 0.34
C ALA A 165 -6.13 -13.81 -0.22
N GLY A 166 -7.29 -13.18 -0.49
CA GLY A 166 -8.46 -13.82 -1.09
C GLY A 166 -8.24 -14.32 -2.52
N ALA A 167 -7.26 -13.80 -3.24
CA ALA A 167 -6.91 -14.25 -4.60
C ALA A 167 -6.38 -15.68 -4.66
N ARG A 168 -5.99 -16.28 -3.54
CA ARG A 168 -5.42 -17.63 -3.43
C ARG A 168 -4.19 -17.87 -4.31
N ASN A 169 -3.49 -16.80 -4.69
CA ASN A 169 -2.25 -16.86 -5.44
C ASN A 169 -1.17 -16.07 -4.69
N VAL A 170 -0.29 -16.80 -4.00
CA VAL A 170 0.73 -16.23 -3.12
C VAL A 170 1.67 -15.29 -3.87
N LEU A 171 2.11 -15.67 -5.08
CA LEU A 171 3.03 -14.86 -5.87
C LEU A 171 2.40 -13.54 -6.33
N LEU A 172 1.14 -13.58 -6.81
CA LEU A 172 0.43 -12.36 -7.18
C LEU A 172 0.21 -11.45 -5.97
N ALA A 173 -0.11 -12.02 -4.81
CA ALA A 173 -0.27 -11.26 -3.56
C ALA A 173 1.06 -10.59 -3.13
N GLU A 174 2.18 -11.29 -3.22
CA GLU A 174 3.51 -10.74 -2.92
C GLU A 174 3.89 -9.60 -3.87
N PHE A 175 3.67 -9.77 -5.18
CA PHE A 175 3.92 -8.72 -6.17
C PHE A 175 3.01 -7.50 -5.95
N ALA A 176 1.71 -7.72 -5.73
CA ALA A 176 0.76 -6.63 -5.43
C ALA A 176 1.17 -5.84 -4.18
N MET A 177 1.52 -6.53 -3.10
CA MET A 177 2.02 -5.88 -1.89
C MET A 177 3.36 -5.17 -2.09
N GLY A 178 4.26 -5.75 -2.89
CA GLY A 178 5.53 -5.12 -3.26
C GLY A 178 5.31 -3.78 -3.99
N LEU A 179 4.46 -3.77 -5.01
CA LEU A 179 4.09 -2.55 -5.73
C LEU A 179 3.39 -1.55 -4.81
N ARG A 180 2.43 -2.02 -3.98
CA ARG A 180 1.70 -1.16 -3.05
C ARG A 180 2.63 -0.46 -2.05
N ARG A 181 3.65 -1.13 -1.52
CA ARG A 181 4.67 -0.50 -0.67
C ARG A 181 5.43 0.60 -1.41
N ARG A 182 5.77 0.39 -2.69
CA ARG A 182 6.47 1.39 -3.51
C ARG A 182 5.64 2.64 -3.75
N VAL A 183 4.35 2.49 -4.03
CA VAL A 183 3.44 3.64 -4.24
C VAL A 183 2.83 4.18 -2.94
N GLY A 184 3.11 3.54 -1.80
CA GLY A 184 2.52 3.88 -0.50
C GLY A 184 2.60 5.35 -0.11
N PRO A 185 3.77 6.01 -0.19
CA PRO A 185 3.91 7.42 0.10
C PRO A 185 3.01 8.30 -0.79
N PHE A 186 3.00 8.05 -2.09
CA PHE A 186 2.18 8.80 -3.07
C PHE A 186 0.68 8.62 -2.80
N ARG A 187 0.25 7.39 -2.49
CA ARG A 187 -1.14 7.09 -2.15
C ARG A 187 -1.60 7.75 -0.87
N ARG A 188 -0.74 7.84 0.15
CA ARG A 188 -1.09 8.47 1.42
C ARG A 188 -1.22 9.97 1.28
N ALA A 189 -0.34 10.61 0.52
CA ALA A 189 -0.35 12.05 0.32
C ALA A 189 -1.70 12.55 -0.18
N GLN A 190 -2.34 11.87 -1.14
CA GLN A 190 -3.65 12.26 -1.67
C GLN A 190 -4.78 12.25 -0.63
N PHE A 191 -4.68 11.42 0.43
CA PHE A 191 -5.73 11.35 1.46
C PHE A 191 -5.85 12.63 2.30
N ARG A 192 -4.88 13.54 2.20
CA ARG A 192 -4.94 14.87 2.79
C ARG A 192 -5.81 15.85 2.00
N MET A 193 -6.18 15.51 0.78
CA MET A 193 -7.08 16.33 -0.04
C MET A 193 -8.51 16.24 0.48
N ALA A 194 -9.21 17.37 0.52
CA ALA A 194 -10.60 17.44 0.96
C ALA A 194 -11.51 16.50 0.16
N GLY A 195 -12.33 15.72 0.86
CA GLY A 195 -13.28 14.80 0.25
C GLY A 195 -12.68 13.50 -0.32
N ARG A 196 -11.33 13.34 -0.32
CA ARG A 196 -10.69 12.16 -0.95
C ARG A 196 -10.98 10.87 -0.18
N LEU A 197 -11.09 10.91 1.16
CA LEU A 197 -11.42 9.74 1.97
C LEU A 197 -12.80 9.19 1.60
N ALA A 198 -13.80 10.06 1.56
CA ALA A 198 -15.18 9.68 1.20
C ALA A 198 -15.25 9.11 -0.23
N ARG A 199 -14.57 9.75 -1.20
CA ARG A 199 -14.52 9.27 -2.58
C ARG A 199 -13.84 7.92 -2.68
N SER A 200 -12.68 7.72 -2.02
CA SER A 200 -11.99 6.43 -1.99
C SER A 200 -12.88 5.32 -1.42
N ASN A 201 -13.61 5.62 -0.34
CA ASN A 201 -14.52 4.66 0.25
C ASN A 201 -15.69 4.29 -0.68
N GLN A 202 -16.24 5.28 -1.39
CA GLN A 202 -17.27 5.06 -2.41
C GLN A 202 -16.77 4.22 -3.59
N GLU A 203 -15.52 4.41 -4.01
CA GLU A 203 -14.87 3.59 -5.05
C GLU A 203 -14.75 2.13 -4.58
N HIS A 204 -14.41 1.89 -3.30
CA HIS A 204 -14.36 0.56 -2.71
C HIS A 204 -15.73 -0.13 -2.66
N ASP A 205 -16.84 0.58 -2.54
CA ASP A 205 -18.19 0.01 -2.59
C ASP A 205 -18.41 -0.83 -3.86
N ALA A 206 -18.00 -0.33 -5.02
CA ALA A 206 -18.13 -1.06 -6.28
C ALA A 206 -17.31 -2.34 -6.27
N VAL A 207 -16.09 -2.29 -5.72
CA VAL A 207 -15.20 -3.45 -5.58
C VAL A 207 -15.82 -4.51 -4.67
N VAL A 208 -16.30 -4.09 -3.49
CA VAL A 208 -16.90 -5.00 -2.50
C VAL A 208 -18.15 -5.65 -3.06
N ARG A 209 -19.08 -4.87 -3.64
CA ARG A 209 -20.30 -5.42 -4.25
C ARG A 209 -19.99 -6.48 -5.30
N ALA A 210 -19.02 -6.22 -6.18
CA ALA A 210 -18.64 -7.20 -7.22
C ALA A 210 -18.03 -8.47 -6.61
N ILE A 211 -17.18 -8.36 -5.58
CA ILE A 211 -16.62 -9.52 -4.88
C ILE A 211 -17.72 -10.33 -4.17
N LEU A 212 -18.66 -9.65 -3.47
CA LEU A 212 -19.78 -10.32 -2.79
C LEU A 212 -20.69 -11.07 -3.76
N ALA A 213 -20.93 -10.50 -4.94
CA ALA A 213 -21.70 -11.12 -6.01
C ALA A 213 -20.95 -12.28 -6.70
N GLY A 214 -19.63 -12.40 -6.50
CA GLY A 214 -18.80 -13.36 -7.25
C GLY A 214 -18.57 -12.97 -8.71
N ASP A 215 -18.89 -11.72 -9.08
CA ASP A 215 -18.67 -11.19 -10.41
C ASP A 215 -17.21 -10.80 -10.62
N ALA A 216 -16.44 -11.73 -11.18
CA ALA A 216 -15.02 -11.58 -11.41
C ALA A 216 -14.69 -10.47 -12.43
N SER A 217 -15.56 -10.23 -13.40
CA SER A 217 -15.36 -9.20 -14.42
C SER A 217 -15.60 -7.82 -13.86
N ALA A 218 -16.73 -7.63 -13.16
CA ALA A 218 -17.04 -6.38 -12.49
C ALA A 218 -16.01 -6.05 -11.40
N ALA A 219 -15.55 -7.04 -10.63
CA ALA A 219 -14.55 -6.88 -9.60
C ALA A 219 -13.20 -6.39 -10.17
N HIS A 220 -12.76 -6.97 -11.29
CA HIS A 220 -11.58 -6.53 -12.03
C HIS A 220 -11.74 -5.07 -12.51
N ALA A 221 -12.84 -4.76 -13.17
CA ALA A 221 -13.09 -3.43 -13.73
C ALA A 221 -13.17 -2.36 -12.62
N ALA A 222 -13.88 -2.65 -11.53
CA ALA A 222 -14.02 -1.74 -10.40
C ALA A 222 -12.66 -1.42 -9.74
N MET A 223 -11.81 -2.42 -9.52
CA MET A 223 -10.48 -2.21 -8.95
C MET A 223 -9.56 -1.43 -9.91
N LEU A 224 -9.61 -1.75 -11.21
CA LEU A 224 -8.83 -1.04 -12.22
C LEU A 224 -9.19 0.46 -12.23
N HIS A 225 -10.49 0.76 -12.22
CA HIS A 225 -11.00 2.12 -12.15
C HIS A 225 -10.61 2.84 -10.85
N HIS A 226 -10.76 2.16 -9.69
CA HIS A 226 -10.35 2.70 -8.40
C HIS A 226 -8.88 3.15 -8.40
N VAL A 227 -7.97 2.34 -8.92
CA VAL A 227 -6.55 2.68 -8.93
C VAL A 227 -6.23 3.81 -9.91
N SER A 228 -6.91 3.91 -11.06
CA SER A 228 -6.76 5.05 -11.97
C SER A 228 -7.15 6.37 -11.29
N LEU A 229 -8.25 6.38 -10.52
CA LEU A 229 -8.67 7.58 -9.76
C LEU A 229 -7.68 7.95 -8.63
N VAL A 230 -6.93 6.98 -8.11
CA VAL A 230 -5.83 7.24 -7.16
C VAL A 230 -4.67 7.95 -7.84
N GLU A 231 -4.34 7.56 -9.07
CA GLU A 231 -3.32 8.20 -9.89
C GLU A 231 -3.69 9.66 -10.19
N ASP A 232 -4.90 9.92 -10.73
CA ASP A 232 -5.41 11.26 -10.99
C ASP A 232 -5.38 12.15 -9.75
N ALA A 233 -5.77 11.61 -8.59
CA ALA A 233 -5.77 12.35 -7.34
C ALA A 233 -4.34 12.67 -6.85
N PHE A 234 -3.37 11.80 -7.10
CA PHE A 234 -1.97 12.09 -6.79
C PHE A 234 -1.40 13.17 -7.72
N GLU A 235 -1.70 13.13 -9.00
CA GLU A 235 -1.29 14.17 -9.94
C GLU A 235 -1.82 15.56 -9.54
N ALA A 236 -3.11 15.63 -9.16
CA ALA A 236 -3.69 16.86 -8.65
C ALA A 236 -3.00 17.35 -7.36
N PHE A 237 -2.65 16.45 -6.45
CA PHE A 237 -1.89 16.78 -5.23
C PHE A 237 -0.48 17.31 -5.57
N ALA A 238 0.23 16.65 -6.49
CA ALA A 238 1.57 17.03 -6.90
C ALA A 238 1.58 18.42 -7.59
N ALA A 239 0.57 18.72 -8.42
CA ALA A 239 0.42 20.01 -9.06
C ALA A 239 0.21 21.18 -8.07
N ILE A 240 -0.58 20.96 -7.01
CA ILE A 240 -0.82 21.96 -5.95
C ILE A 240 0.49 22.27 -5.18
N ASN A 241 1.33 21.27 -4.93
CA ASN A 241 2.55 21.44 -4.14
C ASN A 241 3.78 21.85 -4.99
N ALA A 242 3.66 21.89 -6.31
CA ALA A 242 4.70 22.37 -7.22
C ALA A 242 4.60 23.88 -7.54
N ALA A 243 3.49 24.50 -7.19
CA ALA A 243 3.19 25.92 -7.40
C ALA A 243 3.67 26.79 -6.22
#